data_91b295d36cefb4731aa6f2f394bffcdd
#
_entry.id   91b295d36cefb4731aa6f2f394bffcdd
#
_cell.length_a   1.000
_cell.length_b   1.000
_cell.length_c   1.000
_cell.angle_alpha   90.00
_cell.angle_beta   90.00
_cell.angle_gamma   90.00
#
_symmetry.space_group_name_H-M   'P 1'
#
loop_
_entity.id
_entity.type
_entity.pdbx_description
1 polymer ?
#
loop_
_entity_poly.entity_id
_entity_poly.type
_entity_poly.pdbx_seq_one_letter_code
_entity_poly.pdbx_strand_id
1 'polypeptide(L)'
;RIDKLYPWGALWCLLPEGDWPWRSELRQRYLLARRMAGMLPVGAMPGDPVRRLSFFWSLPVGQFESWRDAGRETWLAELGALWPAARERLGDDFPISCLARAAYRDAIPERWSRGRAVLLGDAAHAMSPQLGQGVNMALADALALATALTGTTKLPDAFAVYETARRAHLAAYHRFSRWLTPLFQ
;
A
#
# COMPACT_ATOMS: atom_id res chain seq x y z
N ARG A 1 13.25 9.46 -15.09
CA ARG A 1 11.91 8.88 -14.89
C ARG A 1 12.05 7.42 -14.56
N ILE A 2 11.34 6.96 -13.50
CA ILE A 2 11.15 5.54 -13.19
C ILE A 2 9.66 5.27 -13.34
N ASP A 3 9.33 4.16 -13.99
CA ASP A 3 7.97 3.65 -14.13
C ASP A 3 8.05 2.13 -14.28
N LYS A 4 7.88 1.41 -13.18
CA LYS A 4 8.07 -0.04 -13.13
C LYS A 4 6.93 -0.71 -12.38
N LEU A 5 6.17 -1.55 -13.08
CA LEU A 5 5.18 -2.43 -12.50
C LEU A 5 5.87 -3.61 -11.79
N TYR A 6 5.42 -3.94 -10.59
CA TYR A 6 5.84 -5.15 -9.90
C TYR A 6 5.08 -6.37 -10.44
N PRO A 7 5.70 -7.55 -10.46
CA PRO A 7 5.03 -8.78 -10.90
C PRO A 7 3.96 -9.25 -9.90
N TRP A 8 4.00 -8.73 -8.68
CA TRP A 8 3.06 -9.03 -7.60
C TRP A 8 2.18 -7.83 -7.28
N GLY A 9 0.99 -8.15 -6.77
CA GLY A 9 0.02 -7.20 -6.27
C GLY A 9 -0.74 -7.80 -5.09
N ALA A 10 -1.89 -7.23 -4.78
CA ALA A 10 -2.79 -7.74 -3.78
C ALA A 10 -4.25 -7.59 -4.19
N LEU A 11 -5.08 -8.47 -3.64
CA LEU A 11 -6.51 -8.24 -3.48
C LEU A 11 -6.71 -7.64 -2.10
N TRP A 12 -7.59 -6.66 -1.97
CA TRP A 12 -7.83 -6.04 -0.68
C TRP A 12 -9.28 -5.54 -0.55
N CYS A 13 -9.76 -5.48 0.69
CA CYS A 13 -11.04 -4.86 1.00
C CYS A 13 -11.06 -4.33 2.42
N LEU A 14 -12.07 -3.53 2.73
CA LEU A 14 -12.40 -3.12 4.09
C LEU A 14 -13.57 -3.97 4.61
N LEU A 15 -13.42 -4.47 5.82
CA LEU A 15 -14.41 -5.26 6.55
C LEU A 15 -14.78 -4.55 7.85
N PRO A 16 -15.99 -4.70 8.38
CA PRO A 16 -16.26 -4.34 9.77
C PRO A 16 -15.31 -5.11 10.70
N GLU A 17 -14.77 -4.45 11.73
CA GLU A 17 -13.82 -5.08 12.68
C GLU A 17 -14.48 -6.24 13.45
N GLY A 18 -15.74 -6.06 13.88
CA GLY A 18 -16.48 -7.07 14.62
C GLY A 18 -15.75 -7.49 15.88
N ASP A 19 -15.67 -8.80 16.07
CA ASP A 19 -15.02 -9.49 17.18
C ASP A 19 -13.56 -9.86 16.94
N TRP A 20 -12.89 -9.24 15.93
CA TRP A 20 -11.48 -9.51 15.62
C TRP A 20 -10.60 -9.30 16.86
N PRO A 21 -9.87 -10.34 17.34
CA PRO A 21 -9.22 -10.29 18.64
C PRO A 21 -7.98 -9.37 18.66
N TRP A 22 -7.34 -9.13 17.51
CA TRP A 22 -6.10 -8.34 17.40
C TRP A 22 -6.40 -6.90 16.92
N ARG A 23 -7.06 -6.10 17.77
CA ARG A 23 -7.61 -4.79 17.43
C ARG A 23 -6.58 -3.65 17.28
N SER A 24 -5.33 -3.89 17.68
CA SER A 24 -4.25 -2.90 17.65
C SER A 24 -3.02 -3.38 16.87
N GLU A 25 -3.11 -4.52 16.20
CA GLU A 25 -1.95 -5.16 15.58
C GLU A 25 -2.21 -5.48 14.11
N LEU A 26 -1.22 -5.19 13.26
CA LEU A 26 -1.13 -5.80 11.95
C LEU A 26 -0.76 -7.28 12.12
N ARG A 27 -1.62 -8.17 11.68
CA ARG A 27 -1.34 -9.60 11.62
C ARG A 27 -1.17 -10.05 10.19
N GLN A 28 -0.13 -10.84 9.95
CA GLN A 28 0.17 -11.40 8.63
C GLN A 28 0.53 -12.87 8.74
N ARG A 29 0.17 -13.65 7.72
CA ARG A 29 0.57 -15.04 7.53
C ARG A 29 1.21 -15.20 6.17
N TYR A 30 2.27 -15.97 6.14
CA TYR A 30 3.07 -16.21 4.95
C TYR A 30 3.18 -17.70 4.67
N LEU A 31 3.10 -18.06 3.41
CA LEU A 31 3.52 -19.38 2.93
C LEU A 31 4.75 -19.18 2.03
N LEU A 32 5.93 -19.31 2.63
CA LEU A 32 7.20 -18.97 1.97
C LEU A 32 7.14 -17.53 1.41
N ALA A 33 7.82 -17.26 0.30
CA ALA A 33 7.70 -16.01 -0.46
C ALA A 33 6.72 -16.16 -1.65
N ARG A 34 5.55 -16.78 -1.43
CA ARG A 34 4.57 -17.12 -2.49
C ARG A 34 3.14 -16.71 -2.20
N ARG A 35 2.78 -16.57 -0.95
CA ARG A 35 1.44 -16.17 -0.50
C ARG A 35 1.56 -15.39 0.80
N MET A 36 0.80 -14.35 0.90
CA MET A 36 0.67 -13.58 2.12
C MET A 36 -0.78 -13.13 2.30
N ALA A 37 -1.31 -13.33 3.48
CA ALA A 37 -2.57 -12.75 3.91
C ALA A 37 -2.33 -11.83 5.09
N GLY A 38 -3.03 -10.71 5.14
CA GLY A 38 -2.92 -9.77 6.25
C GLY A 38 -4.25 -9.15 6.67
N MET A 39 -4.33 -8.84 7.95
CA MET A 39 -5.41 -8.08 8.58
C MET A 39 -4.81 -6.91 9.34
N LEU A 40 -5.24 -5.71 9.01
CA LEU A 40 -4.81 -4.46 9.64
C LEU A 40 -6.03 -3.72 10.18
N PRO A 41 -6.16 -3.51 11.50
CA PRO A 41 -7.16 -2.59 12.04
C PRO A 41 -6.90 -1.17 11.57
N VAL A 42 -7.87 -0.56 10.91
CA VAL A 42 -7.75 0.80 10.35
C VAL A 42 -8.63 1.83 11.05
N GLY A 43 -9.34 1.40 12.09
CA GLY A 43 -10.21 2.29 12.87
C GLY A 43 -11.52 2.63 12.18
N ALA A 44 -12.15 3.71 12.61
CA ALA A 44 -13.40 4.25 12.08
C ALA A 44 -13.13 5.45 11.17
N MET A 45 -14.04 5.70 10.23
CA MET A 45 -13.99 6.90 9.39
C MET A 45 -14.67 8.08 10.08
N PRO A 46 -14.29 9.32 9.80
CA PRO A 46 -15.05 10.48 10.28
C PRO A 46 -16.53 10.40 9.88
N GLY A 47 -17.41 10.52 10.86
CA GLY A 47 -18.86 10.42 10.64
C GLY A 47 -19.45 9.01 10.56
N ASP A 48 -18.61 7.96 10.62
CA ASP A 48 -19.05 6.57 10.64
C ASP A 48 -18.34 5.85 11.81
N PRO A 49 -19.09 5.44 12.86
CA PRO A 49 -18.52 4.83 14.06
C PRO A 49 -18.04 3.38 13.85
N VAL A 50 -18.35 2.77 12.70
CA VAL A 50 -17.99 1.39 12.42
C VAL A 50 -16.47 1.26 12.23
N ARG A 51 -15.82 0.58 13.18
CA ARG A 51 -14.40 0.23 13.06
C ARG A 51 -14.21 -0.82 11.98
N ARG A 52 -13.12 -0.72 11.24
CA ARG A 52 -12.83 -1.58 10.08
C ARG A 52 -11.48 -2.25 10.17
N LEU A 53 -11.39 -3.38 9.48
CA LEU A 53 -10.16 -4.08 9.14
C LEU A 53 -9.88 -3.91 7.65
N SER A 54 -8.65 -3.66 7.29
CA SER A 54 -8.17 -3.86 5.93
C SER A 54 -7.66 -5.30 5.81
N PHE A 55 -8.33 -6.10 4.99
CA PHE A 55 -7.86 -7.42 4.60
C PHE A 55 -7.08 -7.31 3.29
N PHE A 56 -5.99 -8.06 3.16
CA PHE A 56 -5.23 -8.15 1.92
C PHE A 56 -4.66 -9.55 1.71
N TRP A 57 -4.62 -9.96 0.43
CA TRP A 57 -4.15 -11.24 -0.06
C TRP A 57 -3.20 -11.02 -1.24
N SER A 58 -1.93 -11.43 -1.13
CA SER A 58 -0.95 -11.25 -2.19
C SER A 58 -1.06 -12.32 -3.27
N LEU A 59 -0.88 -11.91 -4.54
CA LEU A 59 -0.76 -12.83 -5.67
C LEU A 59 -0.05 -12.15 -6.84
N PRO A 60 0.53 -12.93 -7.78
CA PRO A 60 1.06 -12.39 -9.02
C PRO A 60 -0.01 -11.64 -9.81
N VAL A 61 0.33 -10.47 -10.37
CA VAL A 61 -0.60 -9.64 -11.17
C VAL A 61 -1.18 -10.43 -12.34
N GLY A 62 -0.38 -11.28 -12.97
CA GLY A 62 -0.84 -12.16 -14.06
C GLY A 62 -1.82 -13.26 -13.64
N GLN A 63 -2.04 -13.47 -12.34
CA GLN A 63 -2.96 -14.48 -11.81
C GLN A 63 -4.31 -13.89 -11.35
N PHE A 64 -4.55 -12.61 -11.49
CA PHE A 64 -5.82 -12.00 -11.06
C PHE A 64 -7.05 -12.62 -11.76
N GLU A 65 -6.94 -12.90 -13.05
CA GLU A 65 -8.05 -13.49 -13.81
C GLU A 65 -8.26 -14.96 -13.44
N SER A 66 -7.18 -15.77 -13.43
CA SER A 66 -7.27 -17.19 -13.03
C SER A 66 -7.76 -17.37 -11.59
N TRP A 67 -7.37 -16.49 -10.68
CA TRP A 67 -7.90 -16.47 -9.31
C TRP A 67 -9.42 -16.23 -9.32
N ARG A 68 -9.89 -15.26 -10.09
CA ARG A 68 -11.31 -14.95 -10.19
C ARG A 68 -12.08 -16.14 -10.76
N ASP A 69 -11.55 -16.77 -11.81
CA ASP A 69 -12.18 -17.89 -12.52
C ASP A 69 -12.19 -19.18 -11.65
N ALA A 70 -11.20 -19.37 -10.79
CA ALA A 70 -11.18 -20.46 -9.79
C ALA A 70 -12.30 -20.34 -8.74
N GLY A 71 -12.78 -19.12 -8.52
CA GLY A 71 -13.96 -18.86 -7.70
C GLY A 71 -13.70 -18.80 -6.20
N ARG A 72 -14.79 -18.42 -5.51
CA ARG A 72 -14.79 -18.16 -4.07
C ARG A 72 -14.35 -19.35 -3.24
N GLU A 73 -14.91 -20.52 -3.50
CA GLU A 73 -14.70 -21.72 -2.68
C GLU A 73 -13.23 -22.15 -2.69
N THR A 74 -12.62 -22.18 -3.87
CA THR A 74 -11.19 -22.51 -4.03
C THR A 74 -10.30 -21.54 -3.24
N TRP A 75 -10.56 -20.25 -3.39
CA TRP A 75 -9.80 -19.24 -2.66
C TRP A 75 -10.00 -19.29 -1.15
N LEU A 76 -11.22 -19.48 -0.68
CA LEU A 76 -11.51 -19.63 0.75
C LEU A 76 -10.86 -20.87 1.36
N ALA A 77 -10.73 -21.96 0.59
CA ALA A 77 -9.98 -23.13 1.02
C ALA A 77 -8.48 -22.84 1.15
N GLU A 78 -7.88 -22.13 0.18
CA GLU A 78 -6.47 -21.68 0.26
C GLU A 78 -6.24 -20.75 1.47
N LEU A 79 -7.16 -19.80 1.71
CA LEU A 79 -7.07 -18.91 2.86
C LEU A 79 -7.19 -19.69 4.17
N GLY A 80 -8.09 -20.66 4.25
CA GLY A 80 -8.27 -21.50 5.43
C GLY A 80 -7.04 -22.34 5.75
N ALA A 81 -6.37 -22.88 4.73
CA ALA A 81 -5.12 -23.60 4.88
C ALA A 81 -3.98 -22.71 5.38
N LEU A 82 -3.93 -21.44 4.93
CA LEU A 82 -2.91 -20.49 5.35
C LEU A 82 -3.22 -19.86 6.71
N TRP A 83 -4.50 -19.47 6.92
CA TRP A 83 -4.92 -18.72 8.10
C TRP A 83 -6.37 -18.99 8.49
N PRO A 84 -6.64 -20.04 9.31
CA PRO A 84 -7.99 -20.42 9.72
C PRO A 84 -8.81 -19.26 10.32
N ALA A 85 -8.22 -18.48 11.23
CA ALA A 85 -8.92 -17.36 11.87
C ALA A 85 -9.37 -16.27 10.87
N ALA A 86 -8.58 -15.99 9.84
CA ALA A 86 -8.98 -15.06 8.78
C ALA A 86 -10.11 -15.66 7.92
N ARG A 87 -10.04 -16.94 7.64
CA ARG A 87 -11.09 -17.67 6.92
C ARG A 87 -12.43 -17.63 7.68
N GLU A 88 -12.39 -17.92 8.99
CA GLU A 88 -13.55 -17.85 9.87
C GLU A 88 -14.14 -16.43 9.90
N ARG A 89 -13.27 -15.42 10.02
CA ARG A 89 -13.68 -14.00 10.02
C ARG A 89 -14.37 -13.55 8.74
N LEU A 90 -13.98 -14.07 7.58
CA LEU A 90 -14.62 -13.76 6.30
C LEU A 90 -15.98 -14.50 6.14
N GLY A 91 -16.11 -15.72 6.65
CA GLY A 91 -17.30 -16.53 6.51
C GLY A 91 -17.46 -17.20 5.14
N ASP A 92 -18.43 -18.11 5.04
CA ASP A 92 -18.67 -18.92 3.83
C ASP A 92 -19.22 -18.08 2.66
N ASP A 93 -20.06 -17.11 2.97
CA ASP A 93 -20.75 -16.28 1.98
C ASP A 93 -20.00 -15.01 1.60
N PHE A 94 -18.71 -14.94 1.93
CA PHE A 94 -17.91 -13.75 1.64
C PHE A 94 -17.95 -13.38 0.15
N PRO A 95 -18.38 -12.14 -0.21
CA PRO A 95 -18.49 -11.74 -1.60
C PRO A 95 -17.11 -11.36 -2.15
N ILE A 96 -16.47 -12.25 -2.91
CA ILE A 96 -15.16 -11.95 -3.54
C ILE A 96 -15.18 -10.75 -4.48
N SER A 97 -16.36 -10.30 -4.91
CA SER A 97 -16.53 -9.08 -5.71
C SER A 97 -16.16 -7.79 -4.96
N CYS A 98 -16.12 -7.81 -3.61
CA CYS A 98 -15.66 -6.67 -2.82
C CYS A 98 -14.13 -6.53 -2.79
N LEU A 99 -13.39 -7.54 -3.25
CA LEU A 99 -11.93 -7.51 -3.32
C LEU A 99 -11.46 -6.65 -4.49
N ALA A 100 -10.94 -5.48 -4.17
CA ALA A 100 -10.29 -4.62 -5.14
C ALA A 100 -8.88 -5.14 -5.49
N ARG A 101 -8.46 -4.95 -6.74
CA ARG A 101 -7.12 -5.32 -7.22
C ARG A 101 -6.16 -4.16 -7.04
N ALA A 102 -5.02 -4.41 -6.44
CA ALA A 102 -3.92 -3.47 -6.32
C ALA A 102 -2.68 -4.03 -7.02
N ALA A 103 -2.25 -3.38 -8.09
CA ALA A 103 -0.99 -3.66 -8.75
C ALA A 103 0.02 -2.59 -8.31
N TYR A 104 1.14 -3.02 -7.73
CA TYR A 104 2.14 -2.10 -7.20
C TYR A 104 3.05 -1.59 -8.31
N ARG A 105 3.40 -0.32 -8.21
CA ARG A 105 4.24 0.36 -9.20
C ARG A 105 5.21 1.31 -8.52
N ASP A 106 6.48 1.27 -8.92
CA ASP A 106 7.37 2.39 -8.69
C ASP A 106 7.12 3.44 -9.77
N ALA A 107 6.72 4.64 -9.38
CA ALA A 107 6.53 5.74 -10.31
C ALA A 107 7.20 7.00 -9.75
N ILE A 108 8.28 7.43 -10.41
CA ILE A 108 9.03 8.63 -10.05
C ILE A 108 9.15 9.51 -11.29
N PRO A 109 8.40 10.62 -11.37
CA PRO A 109 8.57 11.60 -12.44
C PRO A 109 9.97 12.19 -12.45
N GLU A 110 10.42 12.59 -13.62
CA GLU A 110 11.71 13.29 -13.77
C GLU A 110 11.72 14.63 -13.05
N ARG A 111 10.61 15.35 -13.13
CA ARG A 111 10.40 16.64 -12.47
C ARG A 111 9.19 16.56 -11.54
N TRP A 112 9.32 17.14 -10.37
CA TRP A 112 8.23 17.17 -9.38
C TRP A 112 7.46 18.49 -9.40
N SER A 113 7.99 19.50 -10.10
CA SER A 113 7.33 20.80 -10.18
C SER A 113 7.21 21.31 -11.60
N ARG A 114 6.15 22.09 -11.87
CA ARG A 114 5.94 22.82 -13.12
C ARG A 114 5.10 24.06 -12.86
N GLY A 115 5.67 25.23 -13.12
CA GLY A 115 5.00 26.51 -12.88
C GLY A 115 4.66 26.68 -11.40
N ARG A 116 3.37 26.70 -11.07
CA ARG A 116 2.87 26.85 -9.69
C ARG A 116 2.41 25.54 -9.06
N ALA A 117 2.57 24.41 -9.75
CA ALA A 117 2.21 23.09 -9.26
C ALA A 117 3.44 22.31 -8.81
N VAL A 118 3.31 21.55 -7.72
CA VAL A 118 4.34 20.65 -7.20
C VAL A 118 3.69 19.33 -6.77
N LEU A 119 4.37 18.23 -7.04
CA LEU A 119 3.95 16.88 -6.63
C LEU A 119 4.54 16.54 -5.26
N LEU A 120 3.79 15.79 -4.46
CA LEU A 120 4.24 15.22 -3.21
C LEU A 120 3.59 13.84 -2.97
N GLY A 121 4.12 13.06 -2.04
CA GLY A 121 3.64 11.72 -1.74
C GLY A 121 3.68 10.80 -2.96
N ASP A 122 2.69 9.93 -3.11
CA ASP A 122 2.63 8.95 -4.20
C ASP A 122 2.62 9.59 -5.60
N ALA A 123 2.16 10.84 -5.74
CA ALA A 123 2.23 11.57 -7.01
C ALA A 123 3.68 11.87 -7.44
N ALA A 124 4.59 12.02 -6.48
CA ALA A 124 6.01 12.30 -6.71
C ALA A 124 6.88 11.03 -6.70
N HIS A 125 6.51 10.02 -5.90
CA HIS A 125 7.38 8.87 -5.63
C HIS A 125 6.64 7.61 -5.18
N ALA A 126 5.60 7.21 -5.91
CA ALA A 126 4.91 5.95 -5.62
C ALA A 126 5.91 4.78 -5.56
N MET A 127 5.72 3.90 -4.58
CA MET A 127 6.56 2.73 -4.36
C MET A 127 5.74 1.54 -3.87
N SER A 128 6.33 0.34 -3.91
CA SER A 128 5.74 -0.85 -3.31
C SER A 128 5.49 -0.65 -1.80
N PRO A 129 4.34 -1.12 -1.25
CA PRO A 129 3.94 -0.87 0.13
C PRO A 129 4.69 -1.68 1.19
N GLN A 130 5.69 -2.47 0.83
CA GLN A 130 6.34 -3.46 1.70
C GLN A 130 6.95 -2.87 2.98
N LEU A 131 7.40 -1.62 2.92
CA LEU A 131 7.95 -0.93 4.10
C LEU A 131 6.88 -0.21 4.94
N GLY A 132 5.63 -0.11 4.46
CA GLY A 132 4.56 0.61 5.13
C GLY A 132 4.83 2.11 5.32
N GLN A 133 5.72 2.73 4.52
CA GLN A 133 6.23 4.08 4.74
C GLN A 133 5.58 5.16 3.86
N GLY A 134 4.66 4.82 2.97
CA GLY A 134 4.08 5.79 2.02
C GLY A 134 3.53 7.05 2.69
N VAL A 135 2.69 6.89 3.71
CA VAL A 135 2.11 8.02 4.46
C VAL A 135 3.17 8.83 5.18
N ASN A 136 4.14 8.17 5.85
CA ASN A 136 5.23 8.86 6.55
C ASN A 136 6.08 9.69 5.57
N MET A 137 6.34 9.16 4.38
CA MET A 137 7.07 9.88 3.35
C MET A 137 6.28 11.09 2.83
N ALA A 138 4.97 10.95 2.63
CA ALA A 138 4.10 12.05 2.22
C ALA A 138 4.01 13.16 3.27
N LEU A 139 3.95 12.81 4.56
CA LEU A 139 3.99 13.78 5.67
C LEU A 139 5.35 14.50 5.74
N ALA A 140 6.44 13.77 5.55
CA ALA A 140 7.77 14.37 5.49
C ALA A 140 7.94 15.28 4.25
N ASP A 141 7.30 14.96 3.13
CA ASP A 141 7.25 15.85 1.96
C ASP A 141 6.50 17.15 2.28
N ALA A 142 5.33 17.05 2.91
CA ALA A 142 4.55 18.21 3.28
C ALA A 142 5.33 19.16 4.20
N LEU A 143 6.05 18.59 5.18
CA LEU A 143 6.91 19.37 6.09
C LEU A 143 8.07 20.01 5.33
N ALA A 144 8.77 19.27 4.48
CA ALA A 144 9.89 19.79 3.70
C ALA A 144 9.45 20.90 2.74
N LEU A 145 8.29 20.72 2.08
CA LEU A 145 7.72 21.72 1.20
C LEU A 145 7.32 22.99 1.97
N ALA A 146 6.65 22.86 3.12
CA ALA A 146 6.29 23.99 3.97
C ALA A 146 7.53 24.77 4.42
N THR A 147 8.57 24.06 4.87
CA THR A 147 9.85 24.68 5.25
C THR A 147 10.51 25.42 4.08
N ALA A 148 10.52 24.83 2.89
CA ALA A 148 11.08 25.47 1.71
C ALA A 148 10.30 26.73 1.30
N LEU A 149 8.96 26.69 1.39
CA LEU A 149 8.09 27.85 1.08
C LEU A 149 8.26 29.01 2.07
N THR A 150 8.52 28.72 3.34
CA THR A 150 8.77 29.77 4.36
C THR A 150 10.18 30.34 4.30
N GLY A 151 11.16 29.55 3.86
CA GLY A 151 12.55 29.94 3.76
C GLY A 151 12.97 30.61 2.44
N THR A 152 12.07 30.68 1.44
CA THR A 152 12.40 31.10 0.09
C THR A 152 11.34 32.06 -0.46
N THR A 153 11.77 33.15 -1.08
CA THR A 153 10.84 34.19 -1.59
C THR A 153 10.23 33.84 -2.95
N LYS A 154 10.87 32.96 -3.73
CA LYS A 154 10.43 32.56 -5.08
C LYS A 154 9.98 31.11 -5.11
N LEU A 155 8.80 30.83 -5.64
CA LEU A 155 8.26 29.48 -5.76
C LEU A 155 9.19 28.47 -6.47
N PRO A 156 9.83 28.80 -7.61
CA PRO A 156 10.72 27.86 -8.27
C PRO A 156 11.91 27.43 -7.39
N ASP A 157 12.47 28.36 -6.62
CA ASP A 157 13.60 28.10 -5.73
C ASP A 157 13.13 27.22 -4.53
N ALA A 158 11.97 27.52 -3.95
CA ALA A 158 11.35 26.70 -2.91
C ALA A 158 11.12 25.26 -3.38
N PHE A 159 10.58 25.08 -4.59
CA PHE A 159 10.36 23.76 -5.16
C PHE A 159 11.66 22.99 -5.42
N ALA A 160 12.71 23.68 -5.88
CA ALA A 160 14.03 23.10 -6.08
C ALA A 160 14.66 22.63 -4.74
N VAL A 161 14.55 23.44 -3.69
CA VAL A 161 15.01 23.09 -2.33
C VAL A 161 14.25 21.84 -1.82
N TYR A 162 12.93 21.86 -1.91
CA TYR A 162 12.09 20.71 -1.54
C TYR A 162 12.49 19.45 -2.29
N GLU A 163 12.53 19.50 -3.61
CA GLU A 163 12.84 18.35 -4.47
C GLU A 163 14.23 17.78 -4.17
N THR A 164 15.23 18.62 -3.99
CA THR A 164 16.60 18.21 -3.65
C THR A 164 16.66 17.50 -2.31
N ALA A 165 16.05 18.08 -1.28
CA ALA A 165 16.04 17.51 0.06
C ALA A 165 15.35 16.12 0.10
N ARG A 166 14.25 15.95 -0.66
CA ARG A 166 13.47 14.73 -0.61
C ARG A 166 14.01 13.61 -1.51
N ARG A 167 14.54 13.92 -2.70
CA ARG A 167 15.05 12.89 -3.63
C ARG A 167 16.17 12.05 -3.03
N ALA A 168 17.11 12.64 -2.32
CA ALA A 168 18.20 11.91 -1.67
C ALA A 168 17.68 10.92 -0.61
N HIS A 169 16.77 11.38 0.24
CA HIS A 169 16.15 10.57 1.28
C HIS A 169 15.35 9.40 0.68
N LEU A 170 14.49 9.67 -0.28
CA LEU A 170 13.63 8.68 -0.93
C LEU A 170 14.39 7.63 -1.72
N ALA A 171 15.55 7.96 -2.28
CA ALA A 171 16.37 7.00 -3.02
C ALA A 171 16.77 5.78 -2.18
N ALA A 172 16.99 5.95 -0.86
CA ALA A 172 17.26 4.86 0.06
C ALA A 172 16.02 3.97 0.24
N TYR A 173 14.85 4.58 0.52
CA TYR A 173 13.59 3.84 0.71
C TYR A 173 13.19 3.07 -0.56
N HIS A 174 13.33 3.66 -1.74
CA HIS A 174 13.08 2.96 -3.00
C HIS A 174 13.98 1.73 -3.19
N ARG A 175 15.27 1.84 -2.85
CA ARG A 175 16.18 0.69 -2.93
C ARG A 175 15.79 -0.41 -1.95
N PHE A 176 15.51 -0.07 -0.70
CA PHE A 176 15.09 -1.03 0.32
C PHE A 176 13.74 -1.67 -0.02
N SER A 177 12.76 -0.89 -0.46
CA SER A 177 11.45 -1.41 -0.86
C SER A 177 11.59 -2.42 -2.00
N ARG A 178 12.38 -2.11 -3.04
CA ARG A 178 12.64 -3.04 -4.16
C ARG A 178 13.35 -4.31 -3.72
N TRP A 179 14.32 -4.19 -2.83
CA TRP A 179 15.08 -5.35 -2.33
C TRP A 179 14.23 -6.26 -1.46
N LEU A 180 13.33 -5.68 -0.67
CA LEU A 180 12.44 -6.44 0.23
C LEU A 180 11.22 -7.02 -0.49
N THR A 181 10.74 -6.40 -1.58
CA THR A 181 9.51 -6.84 -2.27
C THR A 181 9.45 -8.35 -2.55
N PRO A 182 10.50 -9.02 -3.05
CA PRO A 182 10.44 -10.47 -3.29
C PRO A 182 10.27 -11.33 -2.05
N LEU A 183 10.53 -10.80 -0.85
CA LEU A 183 10.45 -11.54 0.41
C LEU A 183 9.05 -11.51 1.04
N PHE A 184 8.22 -10.56 0.62
CA PHE A 184 6.88 -10.29 1.20
C PHE A 184 5.74 -10.68 0.24
N GLN A 185 5.91 -11.72 -0.52
CA GLN A 185 4.92 -12.19 -1.49
C GLN A 185 4.05 -13.32 -0.93
#